data_5422d7bc4b9755f0a1b4e7452b2dbbd6
#
_entry.id   5422d7bc4b9755f0a1b4e7452b2dbbd6
#
_cell.length_a   1.000
_cell.length_b   1.000
_cell.length_c   1.000
_cell.angle_alpha   90.00
_cell.angle_beta   90.00
_cell.angle_gamma   90.00
#
_symmetry.space_group_name_H-M   'P 1'
#
loop_
_entity.id
_entity.type
_entity.pdbx_description
1 polymer ?
#
loop_
_entity_poly.entity_id
_entity_poly.type
_entity_poly.pdbx_seq_one_letter_code
_entity_poly.pdbx_strand_id
1 'polypeptide(L)'
;MNIIYNSGSDFIKDNYQIISSHQLETIFFVENAKKIQLIDRNNYMIKIYHNASYLLAIHCQNYPLVLFGDLKLVDELILVLNKNKYYFDKILTNKNLGETFLQSYEKLNGGFHAIHLSMDIMRCDTINNFDTKGVKWAEVLDAEEIAKIMVAFYKETVDDKVSYQAALKRVEENISDFVIIKNKKRIVSIAKKTRETDCLCSISAVYTIEKERKKGFSKKIVSF
;
A
#
# COMPACT_ATOMS: atom_id res chain seq x y z
N MET A 1 21.34 6.91 16.97
CA MET A 1 22.15 6.56 15.76
C MET A 1 21.22 6.41 14.56
N ASN A 2 21.68 6.75 13.35
CA ASN A 2 20.87 6.62 12.15
C ASN A 2 21.62 5.94 11.00
N ILE A 3 20.88 5.25 10.13
CA ILE A 3 21.34 4.70 8.87
C ILE A 3 20.44 5.27 7.78
N ILE A 4 21.04 5.82 6.72
CA ILE A 4 20.36 6.17 5.48
C ILE A 4 20.84 5.14 4.44
N TYR A 5 19.90 4.42 3.84
CA TYR A 5 20.19 3.34 2.91
C TYR A 5 20.32 3.84 1.48
N ASN A 6 21.24 3.27 0.73
CA ASN A 6 21.47 3.60 -0.67
C ASN A 6 20.68 2.71 -1.65
N SER A 7 20.12 1.61 -1.17
CA SER A 7 19.29 0.71 -1.99
C SER A 7 18.16 0.08 -1.19
N GLY A 8 17.07 -0.26 -1.89
CA GLY A 8 15.96 -0.98 -1.30
C GLY A 8 16.34 -2.39 -0.84
N SER A 9 17.26 -3.04 -1.54
CA SER A 9 17.76 -4.37 -1.16
C SER A 9 18.52 -4.35 0.16
N ASP A 10 19.39 -3.36 0.38
CA ASP A 10 20.14 -3.23 1.64
C ASP A 10 19.19 -2.90 2.79
N PHE A 11 18.22 -2.02 2.55
CA PHE A 11 17.19 -1.70 3.54
C PHE A 11 16.41 -2.94 3.98
N ILE A 12 15.92 -3.74 3.04
CA ILE A 12 15.16 -4.96 3.33
C ILE A 12 16.04 -5.99 4.04
N LYS A 13 17.28 -6.21 3.56
CA LYS A 13 18.21 -7.17 4.13
C LYS A 13 18.56 -6.84 5.58
N ASP A 14 18.92 -5.59 5.87
CA ASP A 14 19.30 -5.14 7.23
C ASP A 14 18.11 -5.17 8.22
N ASN A 15 16.89 -5.00 7.72
CA ASN A 15 15.68 -4.97 8.52
C ASN A 15 14.83 -6.25 8.39
N TYR A 16 15.38 -7.32 7.81
CA TYR A 16 14.64 -8.55 7.50
C TYR A 16 13.91 -9.14 8.73
N GLN A 17 14.57 -9.21 9.89
CA GLN A 17 13.95 -9.75 11.10
C GLN A 17 12.75 -8.90 11.57
N ILE A 18 12.85 -7.58 11.50
CA ILE A 18 11.77 -6.67 11.83
C ILE A 18 10.61 -6.86 10.85
N ILE A 19 10.91 -6.85 9.56
CA ILE A 19 9.93 -6.96 8.48
C ILE A 19 9.21 -8.31 8.54
N SER A 20 9.94 -9.40 8.73
CA SER A 20 9.36 -10.75 8.79
C SER A 20 8.51 -11.00 10.03
N SER A 21 8.85 -10.35 11.16
CA SER A 21 8.07 -10.45 12.40
C SER A 21 6.80 -9.60 12.39
N HIS A 22 6.74 -8.56 11.55
CA HIS A 22 5.66 -7.57 11.49
C HIS A 22 5.15 -7.37 10.07
N GLN A 23 4.93 -8.45 9.33
CA GLN A 23 4.65 -8.42 7.90
C GLN A 23 3.42 -7.59 7.53
N LEU A 24 2.37 -7.57 8.37
CA LEU A 24 1.16 -6.80 8.11
C LEU A 24 1.44 -5.29 8.13
N GLU A 25 2.18 -4.83 9.13
CA GLU A 25 2.48 -3.41 9.34
C GLU A 25 3.57 -2.92 8.40
N THR A 26 4.45 -3.84 7.98
CA THR A 26 5.64 -3.49 7.17
C THR A 26 5.51 -3.82 5.69
N ILE A 27 4.36 -4.31 5.23
CA ILE A 27 4.15 -4.71 3.84
C ILE A 27 4.41 -3.56 2.84
N PHE A 28 4.13 -2.32 3.22
CA PHE A 28 4.40 -1.12 2.42
C PHE A 28 5.89 -0.80 2.30
N PHE A 29 6.72 -1.21 3.27
CA PHE A 29 8.16 -1.03 3.20
C PHE A 29 8.75 -1.88 2.08
N VAL A 30 8.35 -3.15 1.99
CA VAL A 30 8.80 -4.08 0.96
C VAL A 30 8.40 -3.57 -0.43
N GLU A 31 7.15 -3.14 -0.58
CA GLU A 31 6.64 -2.61 -1.85
C GLU A 31 7.38 -1.34 -2.27
N ASN A 32 7.55 -0.38 -1.37
CA ASN A 32 8.21 0.88 -1.68
C ASN A 32 9.71 0.71 -1.93
N ALA A 33 10.39 -0.14 -1.17
CA ALA A 33 11.81 -0.41 -1.36
C ALA A 33 12.12 -0.99 -2.75
N LYS A 34 11.22 -1.84 -3.30
CA LYS A 34 11.34 -2.38 -4.66
C LYS A 34 11.20 -1.30 -5.75
N LYS A 35 10.50 -0.21 -5.48
CA LYS A 35 10.24 0.88 -6.43
C LYS A 35 11.35 1.94 -6.46
N ILE A 36 12.11 2.09 -5.37
CA ILE A 36 13.15 3.10 -5.27
C ILE A 36 14.39 2.64 -6.04
N GLN A 37 14.68 3.35 -7.12
CA GLN A 37 15.87 3.10 -7.95
C GLN A 37 16.99 4.09 -7.66
N LEU A 38 16.66 5.33 -7.27
CA LEU A 38 17.60 6.39 -6.98
C LEU A 38 17.22 7.04 -5.65
N ILE A 39 18.19 7.25 -4.79
CA ILE A 39 18.01 7.96 -3.51
C ILE A 39 18.18 9.45 -3.75
N ASP A 40 17.16 10.21 -3.36
CA ASP A 40 17.12 11.66 -3.44
C ASP A 40 16.21 12.23 -2.32
N ARG A 41 15.87 13.52 -2.42
CA ARG A 41 14.97 14.15 -1.43
C ARG A 41 13.54 13.60 -1.42
N ASN A 42 13.10 12.92 -2.47
CA ASN A 42 11.76 12.34 -2.62
C ASN A 42 11.74 10.82 -2.51
N ASN A 43 12.92 10.19 -2.49
CA ASN A 43 13.07 8.75 -2.43
C ASN A 43 14.17 8.42 -1.42
N TYR A 44 13.79 7.95 -0.24
CA TYR A 44 14.74 7.70 0.84
C TYR A 44 14.27 6.61 1.79
N MET A 45 15.22 5.99 2.46
CA MET A 45 14.99 4.94 3.45
C MET A 45 15.91 5.20 4.64
N ILE A 46 15.33 5.24 5.84
CA ILE A 46 16.01 5.60 7.08
C ILE A 46 15.67 4.58 8.17
N LYS A 47 16.68 4.26 8.97
CA LYS A 47 16.52 3.57 10.26
C LYS A 47 17.12 4.45 11.34
N ILE A 48 16.32 4.80 12.33
CA ILE A 48 16.80 5.36 13.61
C ILE A 48 16.83 4.21 14.61
N TYR A 49 17.89 4.08 15.39
CA TYR A 49 17.97 2.99 16.37
C TYR A 49 18.83 3.33 17.58
N HIS A 50 18.42 2.80 18.75
CA HIS A 50 19.15 2.84 20.01
C HIS A 50 18.91 1.52 20.74
N ASN A 51 19.96 0.74 20.94
CA ASN A 51 19.87 -0.61 21.53
C ASN A 51 18.82 -1.47 20.79
N ALA A 52 17.76 -1.90 21.49
CA ALA A 52 16.67 -2.69 20.93
C ALA A 52 15.55 -1.84 20.30
N SER A 53 15.52 -0.52 20.52
CA SER A 53 14.53 0.39 19.94
C SER A 53 14.90 0.78 18.53
N TYR A 54 13.91 0.82 17.63
CA TYR A 54 14.10 1.23 16.23
C TYR A 54 12.89 1.98 15.70
N LEU A 55 13.11 2.83 14.72
CA LEU A 55 12.08 3.49 13.91
C LEU A 55 12.51 3.45 12.45
N LEU A 56 11.73 2.80 11.63
CA LEU A 56 11.91 2.72 10.18
C LEU A 56 11.08 3.78 9.49
N ALA A 57 11.65 4.41 8.48
CA ALA A 57 10.98 5.36 7.62
C ALA A 57 11.34 5.09 6.15
N ILE A 58 10.36 5.06 5.26
CA ILE A 58 10.55 4.95 3.82
C ILE A 58 9.61 5.89 3.08
N HIS A 59 10.16 6.67 2.18
CA HIS A 59 9.38 7.50 1.27
C HIS A 59 9.77 7.18 -0.18
N CYS A 60 8.78 6.90 -0.99
CA CYS A 60 8.89 6.75 -2.42
C CYS A 60 8.01 7.83 -3.08
N GLN A 61 8.53 8.56 -4.04
CA GLN A 61 7.83 9.65 -4.72
C GLN A 61 6.40 9.26 -5.12
N ASN A 62 5.44 10.15 -4.84
CA ASN A 62 4.00 9.96 -5.03
C ASN A 62 3.32 8.99 -4.03
N TYR A 63 4.04 8.49 -3.04
CA TYR A 63 3.49 7.66 -1.96
C TYR A 63 3.68 8.35 -0.61
N PRO A 64 2.87 8.02 0.41
CA PRO A 64 3.09 8.53 1.76
C PRO A 64 4.45 8.10 2.33
N LEU A 65 5.02 8.91 3.22
CA LEU A 65 6.09 8.49 4.10
C LEU A 65 5.55 7.42 5.06
N VAL A 66 6.05 6.21 4.95
CA VAL A 66 5.64 5.08 5.80
C VAL A 66 6.56 5.01 7.02
N LEU A 67 5.96 4.92 8.21
CA LEU A 67 6.67 4.85 9.49
C LEU A 67 6.28 3.57 10.22
N PHE A 68 7.27 2.91 10.86
CA PHE A 68 7.03 1.76 11.72
C PHE A 68 8.13 1.65 12.79
N GLY A 69 7.75 1.55 14.06
CA GLY A 69 8.68 1.33 15.17
C GLY A 69 8.34 2.15 16.41
N ASP A 70 9.37 2.50 17.18
CA ASP A 70 9.24 3.14 18.49
C ASP A 70 9.04 4.66 18.36
N LEU A 71 7.95 5.14 18.95
CA LEU A 71 7.58 6.55 18.95
C LEU A 71 8.60 7.45 19.69
N LYS A 72 9.41 6.90 20.61
CA LYS A 72 10.46 7.64 21.31
C LYS A 72 11.57 8.15 20.38
N LEU A 73 11.68 7.62 19.18
CA LEU A 73 12.70 7.97 18.19
C LEU A 73 12.21 8.99 17.15
N VAL A 74 10.98 9.48 17.30
CA VAL A 74 10.33 10.40 16.36
C VAL A 74 11.12 11.71 16.21
N ASP A 75 11.53 12.33 17.32
CA ASP A 75 12.25 13.60 17.26
C ASP A 75 13.59 13.47 16.51
N GLU A 76 14.30 12.35 16.70
CA GLU A 76 15.54 12.08 15.96
C GLU A 76 15.28 11.88 14.46
N LEU A 77 14.20 11.18 14.11
CA LEU A 77 13.80 11.03 12.71
C LEU A 77 13.53 12.39 12.07
N ILE A 78 12.77 13.26 12.74
CA ILE A 78 12.46 14.62 12.24
C ILE A 78 13.74 15.44 12.02
N LEU A 79 14.69 15.36 12.94
CA LEU A 79 15.98 16.03 12.77
C LEU A 79 16.75 15.52 11.55
N VAL A 80 16.72 14.21 11.29
CA VAL A 80 17.35 13.61 10.08
C VAL A 80 16.62 14.06 8.82
N LEU A 81 15.29 14.08 8.82
CA LEU A 81 14.48 14.56 7.68
C LEU A 81 14.82 16.01 7.35
N ASN A 82 14.85 16.89 8.35
CA ASN A 82 15.15 18.31 8.20
C ASN A 82 16.59 18.56 7.72
N LYS A 83 17.58 17.90 8.33
CA LYS A 83 18.99 18.03 7.97
C LYS A 83 19.25 17.68 6.50
N ASN A 84 18.57 16.65 5.99
CA ASN A 84 18.73 16.17 4.61
C ASN A 84 17.74 16.84 3.64
N LYS A 85 16.86 17.72 4.13
CA LYS A 85 15.81 18.37 3.33
C LYS A 85 14.92 17.37 2.60
N TYR A 86 14.64 16.23 3.24
CA TYR A 86 13.76 15.20 2.70
C TYR A 86 12.32 15.69 2.65
N TYR A 87 11.66 15.39 1.54
CA TYR A 87 10.29 15.83 1.28
C TYR A 87 9.29 14.70 1.53
N PHE A 88 8.16 15.05 2.10
CA PHE A 88 6.91 14.25 2.13
C PHE A 88 5.72 15.20 2.32
N ASP A 89 4.56 14.82 1.86
CA ASP A 89 3.30 15.55 2.02
C ASP A 89 2.25 14.77 2.83
N LYS A 90 2.44 13.48 2.98
CA LYS A 90 1.56 12.56 3.70
C LYS A 90 2.36 11.53 4.49
N ILE A 91 1.79 11.04 5.58
CA ILE A 91 2.34 9.91 6.33
C ILE A 91 1.35 8.75 6.37
N LEU A 92 1.87 7.54 6.45
CA LEU A 92 1.12 6.30 6.64
C LEU A 92 1.77 5.52 7.80
N THR A 93 1.03 5.36 8.88
CA THR A 93 1.51 4.66 10.07
C THR A 93 0.34 4.32 10.99
N ASN A 94 0.60 3.63 12.10
CA ASN A 94 -0.40 3.45 13.14
C ASN A 94 -0.74 4.77 13.86
N LYS A 95 -1.93 4.83 14.47
CA LYS A 95 -2.47 6.04 15.08
C LYS A 95 -1.49 6.72 16.05
N ASN A 96 -0.97 5.97 17.02
CA ASN A 96 -0.15 6.54 18.10
C ASN A 96 1.16 7.14 17.56
N LEU A 97 1.84 6.41 16.66
CA LEU A 97 3.07 6.89 16.03
C LEU A 97 2.79 8.10 15.14
N GLY A 98 1.66 8.10 14.41
CA GLY A 98 1.23 9.21 13.58
C GLY A 98 0.97 10.48 14.37
N GLU A 99 0.19 10.38 15.46
CA GLU A 99 -0.10 11.53 16.34
C GLU A 99 1.18 12.10 16.97
N THR A 100 2.07 11.22 17.47
CA THR A 100 3.37 11.65 18.04
C THR A 100 4.22 12.34 16.98
N PHE A 101 4.34 11.75 15.80
CA PHE A 101 5.13 12.32 14.71
C PHE A 101 4.61 13.70 14.29
N LEU A 102 3.31 13.85 14.10
CA LEU A 102 2.70 15.10 13.65
C LEU A 102 2.83 16.21 14.71
N GLN A 103 2.60 15.91 16.00
CA GLN A 103 2.80 16.87 17.08
C GLN A 103 4.24 17.34 17.17
N SER A 104 5.21 16.43 17.12
CA SER A 104 6.63 16.78 17.14
C SER A 104 7.04 17.56 15.89
N TYR A 105 6.53 17.17 14.72
CA TYR A 105 6.83 17.84 13.46
C TYR A 105 6.30 19.28 13.43
N GLU A 106 5.06 19.49 13.87
CA GLU A 106 4.46 20.84 13.98
C GLU A 106 5.22 21.72 14.96
N LYS A 107 5.62 21.18 16.10
CA LYS A 107 6.40 21.91 17.11
C LYS A 107 7.74 22.39 16.56
N LEU A 108 8.40 21.59 15.72
CA LEU A 108 9.74 21.90 15.20
C LEU A 108 9.70 22.71 13.89
N ASN A 109 8.70 22.51 13.05
CA ASN A 109 8.64 23.08 11.69
C ASN A 109 7.46 24.03 11.48
N GLY A 110 6.52 24.08 12.42
CA GLY A 110 5.24 24.79 12.22
C GLY A 110 4.32 24.01 11.27
N GLY A 111 3.16 24.62 10.96
CA GLY A 111 2.17 24.06 10.06
C GLY A 111 0.97 23.47 10.82
N PHE A 112 0.13 22.76 10.09
CA PHE A 112 -1.01 22.00 10.64
C PHE A 112 -1.19 20.72 9.83
N HIS A 113 -1.82 19.73 10.45
CA HIS A 113 -2.14 18.46 9.81
C HIS A 113 -3.63 18.14 9.89
N ALA A 114 -4.09 17.23 9.04
CA ALA A 114 -5.42 16.64 9.13
C ALA A 114 -5.34 15.14 8.85
N ILE A 115 -6.18 14.38 9.53
CA ILE A 115 -6.36 12.95 9.21
C ILE A 115 -7.14 12.87 7.91
N HIS A 116 -6.49 12.38 6.86
CA HIS A 116 -7.13 12.19 5.56
C HIS A 116 -8.00 10.93 5.53
N LEU A 117 -7.49 9.83 6.06
CA LEU A 117 -8.16 8.54 6.04
C LEU A 117 -7.74 7.69 7.25
N SER A 118 -8.72 7.08 7.92
CA SER A 118 -8.49 6.04 8.92
C SER A 118 -8.88 4.69 8.32
N MET A 119 -7.97 3.71 8.40
CA MET A 119 -8.17 2.39 7.81
C MET A 119 -7.78 1.30 8.80
N ASP A 120 -8.53 0.19 8.77
CA ASP A 120 -8.16 -1.03 9.48
C ASP A 120 -7.50 -2.01 8.52
N ILE A 121 -6.42 -2.66 8.97
CA ILE A 121 -5.83 -3.79 8.26
C ILE A 121 -6.58 -5.04 8.70
N MET A 122 -7.27 -5.69 7.77
CA MET A 122 -7.97 -6.94 8.01
C MET A 122 -7.10 -8.11 7.56
N ARG A 123 -7.01 -9.13 8.41
CA ARG A 123 -6.30 -10.38 8.13
C ARG A 123 -7.29 -11.54 8.03
N CYS A 124 -7.08 -12.40 7.04
CA CYS A 124 -7.79 -13.65 6.90
C CYS A 124 -6.79 -14.80 6.95
N ASP A 125 -6.88 -15.65 7.98
CA ASP A 125 -5.98 -16.80 8.17
C ASP A 125 -6.60 -18.12 7.67
N THR A 126 -7.91 -18.14 7.43
CA THR A 126 -8.64 -19.32 6.97
C THR A 126 -9.58 -18.95 5.86
N ILE A 127 -9.54 -19.72 4.78
CA ILE A 127 -10.48 -19.56 3.64
C ILE A 127 -11.54 -20.65 3.76
N ASN A 128 -12.80 -20.26 3.82
CA ASN A 128 -13.89 -21.21 3.65
C ASN A 128 -13.91 -21.69 2.18
N ASN A 129 -14.15 -22.98 1.98
CA ASN A 129 -14.30 -23.54 0.64
C ASN A 129 -15.56 -22.99 -0.04
N PHE A 130 -15.42 -21.93 -0.80
CA PHE A 130 -16.46 -21.43 -1.67
C PHE A 130 -16.28 -21.98 -3.09
N ASP A 131 -17.41 -22.15 -3.78
CA ASP A 131 -17.39 -22.47 -5.21
C ASP A 131 -16.75 -21.31 -6.00
N THR A 132 -15.54 -21.54 -6.51
CA THR A 132 -14.80 -20.58 -7.33
C THR A 132 -15.03 -20.76 -8.82
N LYS A 133 -16.01 -21.60 -9.22
CA LYS A 133 -16.34 -21.84 -10.62
C LYS A 133 -16.63 -20.53 -11.36
N GLY A 134 -15.93 -20.33 -12.48
CA GLY A 134 -16.05 -19.14 -13.33
C GLY A 134 -15.12 -17.99 -12.94
N VAL A 135 -14.33 -18.13 -11.85
CA VAL A 135 -13.26 -17.21 -11.53
C VAL A 135 -12.03 -17.55 -12.37
N LYS A 136 -11.36 -16.56 -12.91
CA LYS A 136 -10.11 -16.73 -13.66
C LYS A 136 -9.21 -15.51 -13.56
N TRP A 137 -7.92 -15.70 -13.81
CA TRP A 137 -6.99 -14.61 -14.03
C TRP A 137 -7.38 -13.82 -15.28
N ALA A 138 -7.16 -12.49 -15.22
CA ALA A 138 -7.42 -11.62 -16.34
C ALA A 138 -6.38 -11.81 -17.45
N GLU A 139 -6.78 -11.56 -18.67
CA GLU A 139 -5.94 -11.58 -19.87
C GLU A 139 -5.84 -10.16 -20.45
N VAL A 140 -4.87 -9.91 -21.32
CA VAL A 140 -4.65 -8.58 -21.94
C VAL A 140 -5.93 -8.05 -22.59
N LEU A 141 -6.74 -8.91 -23.20
CA LEU A 141 -8.01 -8.55 -23.81
C LEU A 141 -9.09 -8.07 -22.83
N ASP A 142 -8.90 -8.31 -21.54
CA ASP A 142 -9.82 -7.88 -20.48
C ASP A 142 -9.51 -6.45 -19.98
N ALA A 143 -8.35 -5.88 -20.36
CA ALA A 143 -7.81 -4.65 -19.77
C ALA A 143 -8.77 -3.45 -19.89
N GLU A 144 -9.37 -3.22 -21.05
CA GLU A 144 -10.30 -2.11 -21.26
C GLU A 144 -11.55 -2.21 -20.38
N GLU A 145 -12.10 -3.41 -20.23
CA GLU A 145 -13.28 -3.62 -19.41
C GLU A 145 -12.96 -3.48 -17.92
N ILE A 146 -11.81 -4.02 -17.48
CA ILE A 146 -11.30 -3.82 -16.12
C ILE A 146 -11.06 -2.34 -15.84
N ALA A 147 -10.48 -1.59 -16.77
CA ALA A 147 -10.22 -0.14 -16.59
C ALA A 147 -11.51 0.66 -16.35
N LYS A 148 -12.58 0.35 -17.08
CA LYS A 148 -13.90 0.95 -16.85
C LYS A 148 -14.44 0.65 -15.46
N ILE A 149 -14.28 -0.59 -15.00
CA ILE A 149 -14.68 -1.01 -13.65
C ILE A 149 -13.82 -0.30 -12.60
N MET A 150 -12.51 -0.16 -12.82
CA MET A 150 -11.60 0.56 -11.91
C MET A 150 -11.97 2.05 -11.78
N VAL A 151 -12.37 2.72 -12.86
CA VAL A 151 -12.88 4.10 -12.78
C VAL A 151 -14.11 4.17 -11.86
N ALA A 152 -15.05 3.23 -12.01
CA ALA A 152 -16.23 3.17 -11.15
C ALA A 152 -15.85 2.86 -9.67
N PHE A 153 -14.91 1.95 -9.46
CA PHE A 153 -14.39 1.62 -8.15
C PHE A 153 -13.80 2.84 -7.44
N TYR A 154 -12.89 3.57 -8.09
CA TYR A 154 -12.26 4.76 -7.50
C TYR A 154 -13.28 5.84 -7.15
N LYS A 155 -14.23 6.09 -8.05
CA LYS A 155 -15.30 7.05 -7.81
C LYS A 155 -16.17 6.71 -6.60
N GLU A 156 -16.48 5.41 -6.41
CA GLU A 156 -17.40 4.95 -5.36
C GLU A 156 -16.71 4.79 -4.01
N THR A 157 -15.41 4.40 -3.99
CA THR A 157 -14.75 4.00 -2.73
C THR A 157 -13.79 5.04 -2.17
N VAL A 158 -13.14 5.82 -3.02
CA VAL A 158 -12.05 6.74 -2.60
C VAL A 158 -12.37 8.20 -2.98
N ASP A 159 -13.51 8.43 -3.64
CA ASP A 159 -13.89 9.74 -4.22
C ASP A 159 -12.78 10.35 -5.10
N ASP A 160 -11.99 9.48 -5.75
CA ASP A 160 -10.89 9.90 -6.62
C ASP A 160 -11.33 9.89 -8.08
N LYS A 161 -11.09 11.02 -8.77
CA LYS A 161 -11.40 11.18 -10.19
C LYS A 161 -10.23 10.67 -11.05
N VAL A 162 -10.11 9.36 -11.15
CA VAL A 162 -9.13 8.74 -12.05
C VAL A 162 -9.68 8.75 -13.49
N SER A 163 -8.91 9.30 -14.44
CA SER A 163 -9.28 9.24 -15.84
C SER A 163 -9.23 7.82 -16.39
N TYR A 164 -10.03 7.52 -17.42
CA TYR A 164 -10.01 6.20 -18.05
C TYR A 164 -8.62 5.82 -18.58
N GLN A 165 -7.90 6.74 -19.21
CA GLN A 165 -6.54 6.50 -19.71
C GLN A 165 -5.57 6.15 -18.59
N ALA A 166 -5.64 6.86 -17.47
CA ALA A 166 -4.80 6.56 -16.30
C ALA A 166 -5.15 5.20 -15.68
N ALA A 167 -6.45 4.86 -15.62
CA ALA A 167 -6.90 3.55 -15.16
C ALA A 167 -6.44 2.43 -16.11
N LEU A 168 -6.59 2.62 -17.44
CA LEU A 168 -6.19 1.64 -18.45
C LEU A 168 -4.68 1.35 -18.37
N LYS A 169 -3.85 2.39 -18.35
CA LYS A 169 -2.40 2.22 -18.19
C LYS A 169 -2.04 1.41 -16.94
N ARG A 170 -2.64 1.73 -15.79
CA ARG A 170 -2.40 0.99 -14.53
C ARG A 170 -2.85 -0.48 -14.61
N VAL A 171 -3.94 -0.75 -15.33
CA VAL A 171 -4.45 -2.11 -15.52
C VAL A 171 -3.53 -2.90 -16.45
N GLU A 172 -3.12 -2.32 -17.58
CA GLU A 172 -2.20 -2.97 -18.53
C GLU A 172 -0.86 -3.33 -17.89
N GLU A 173 -0.29 -2.42 -17.10
CA GLU A 173 0.96 -2.64 -16.36
C GLU A 173 0.88 -3.76 -15.31
N ASN A 174 -0.34 -4.11 -14.86
CA ASN A 174 -0.56 -5.06 -13.77
C ASN A 174 -1.64 -6.09 -14.10
N ILE A 175 -1.87 -6.40 -15.36
CA ILE A 175 -3.02 -7.24 -15.79
C ILE A 175 -3.01 -8.64 -15.16
N SER A 176 -1.83 -9.21 -14.97
CA SER A 176 -1.63 -10.52 -14.34
C SER A 176 -2.05 -10.58 -12.87
N ASP A 177 -2.18 -9.43 -12.22
CA ASP A 177 -2.60 -9.36 -10.82
C ASP A 177 -4.12 -9.36 -10.65
N PHE A 178 -4.87 -9.20 -11.73
CA PHE A 178 -6.32 -9.15 -11.67
C PHE A 178 -6.94 -10.53 -11.81
N VAL A 179 -7.95 -10.75 -10.97
CA VAL A 179 -8.86 -11.90 -11.05
C VAL A 179 -10.24 -11.39 -11.43
N ILE A 180 -10.95 -12.12 -12.29
CA ILE A 180 -12.23 -11.68 -12.84
C ILE A 180 -13.28 -12.79 -12.80
N ILE A 181 -14.54 -12.37 -12.78
CA ILE A 181 -15.69 -13.22 -13.09
C ILE A 181 -16.46 -12.59 -14.25
N LYS A 182 -16.78 -13.41 -15.27
CA LYS A 182 -17.65 -13.00 -16.38
C LYS A 182 -19.05 -13.60 -16.26
N ASN A 183 -20.06 -12.79 -16.55
CA ASN A 183 -21.44 -13.22 -16.77
C ASN A 183 -21.87 -12.79 -18.19
N LYS A 184 -22.35 -13.71 -19.01
CA LYS A 184 -22.74 -13.45 -20.42
C LYS A 184 -21.66 -12.68 -21.20
N LYS A 185 -20.40 -13.12 -21.10
CA LYS A 185 -19.20 -12.54 -21.73
C LYS A 185 -18.74 -11.16 -21.21
N ARG A 186 -19.42 -10.55 -20.21
CA ARG A 186 -19.02 -9.29 -19.58
C ARG A 186 -18.40 -9.54 -18.22
N ILE A 187 -17.38 -8.76 -17.87
CA ILE A 187 -16.79 -8.80 -16.53
C ILE A 187 -17.78 -8.16 -15.56
N VAL A 188 -18.13 -8.90 -14.51
CA VAL A 188 -19.10 -8.48 -13.50
C VAL A 188 -18.49 -8.28 -12.13
N SER A 189 -17.34 -8.89 -11.87
CA SER A 189 -16.59 -8.70 -10.62
C SER A 189 -15.11 -8.82 -10.88
N ILE A 190 -14.34 -8.01 -10.16
CA ILE A 190 -12.88 -7.99 -10.17
C ILE A 190 -12.33 -8.05 -8.75
N ALA A 191 -11.12 -8.56 -8.62
CA ALA A 191 -10.23 -8.34 -7.47
C ALA A 191 -8.81 -8.22 -7.97
N LYS A 192 -7.96 -7.51 -7.22
CA LYS A 192 -6.53 -7.38 -7.56
C LYS A 192 -5.69 -7.95 -6.42
N LYS A 193 -4.77 -8.86 -6.76
CA LYS A 193 -3.67 -9.27 -5.88
C LYS A 193 -2.64 -8.14 -5.82
N THR A 194 -2.21 -7.77 -4.63
CA THR A 194 -1.20 -6.72 -4.42
C THR A 194 -0.29 -7.08 -3.27
N ARG A 195 0.88 -6.46 -3.19
CA ARG A 195 1.78 -6.54 -2.04
C ARG A 195 2.02 -7.97 -1.59
N GLU A 196 2.62 -8.76 -2.46
CA GLU A 196 2.98 -10.14 -2.16
C GLU A 196 4.31 -10.21 -1.42
N THR A 197 4.34 -10.99 -0.34
CA THR A 197 5.53 -11.42 0.39
C THR A 197 5.54 -12.96 0.43
N ASP A 198 6.57 -13.54 1.04
CA ASP A 198 6.67 -15.01 1.15
C ASP A 198 5.49 -15.66 1.90
N CYS A 199 4.80 -14.91 2.76
CA CYS A 199 3.74 -15.43 3.64
C CYS A 199 2.41 -14.69 3.53
N LEU A 200 2.37 -13.52 2.90
CA LEU A 200 1.19 -12.66 2.83
C LEU A 200 0.94 -12.17 1.40
N CYS A 201 -0.31 -12.00 1.09
CA CYS A 201 -0.76 -11.32 -0.11
C CYS A 201 -1.91 -10.39 0.25
N SER A 202 -1.87 -9.15 -0.21
CA SER A 202 -3.00 -8.23 -0.05
C SER A 202 -3.97 -8.38 -1.22
N ILE A 203 -5.26 -8.36 -0.91
CA ILE A 203 -6.34 -8.26 -1.90
C ILE A 203 -6.85 -6.82 -1.90
N SER A 204 -6.93 -6.23 -3.06
CA SER A 204 -7.45 -4.88 -3.27
C SER A 204 -8.42 -4.82 -4.44
N ALA A 205 -9.04 -3.68 -4.66
CA ALA A 205 -9.95 -3.43 -5.77
C ALA A 205 -11.04 -4.51 -5.94
N VAL A 206 -11.54 -5.05 -4.82
CA VAL A 206 -12.66 -5.98 -4.84
C VAL A 206 -13.92 -5.20 -5.21
N TYR A 207 -14.40 -5.39 -6.42
CA TYR A 207 -15.55 -4.65 -6.91
C TYR A 207 -16.47 -5.53 -7.76
N THR A 208 -17.78 -5.43 -7.49
CA THR A 208 -18.83 -6.02 -8.32
C THR A 208 -19.70 -4.90 -8.86
N ILE A 209 -19.94 -4.89 -10.17
CA ILE A 209 -20.79 -3.89 -10.81
C ILE A 209 -22.18 -3.89 -10.17
N GLU A 210 -22.77 -2.72 -10.01
CA GLU A 210 -23.99 -2.51 -9.19
C GLU A 210 -25.13 -3.50 -9.52
N LYS A 211 -25.45 -3.67 -10.80
CA LYS A 211 -26.52 -4.57 -11.28
C LYS A 211 -26.31 -6.04 -10.97
N GLU A 212 -25.10 -6.43 -10.62
CA GLU A 212 -24.69 -7.81 -10.34
C GLU A 212 -24.37 -8.06 -8.86
N ARG A 213 -24.56 -7.05 -8.01
CA ARG A 213 -24.36 -7.17 -6.55
C ARG A 213 -25.37 -8.12 -5.90
N LYS A 214 -25.07 -8.57 -4.70
CA LYS A 214 -25.87 -9.51 -3.88
C LYS A 214 -26.01 -10.92 -4.47
N LYS A 215 -25.22 -11.26 -5.50
CA LYS A 215 -25.19 -12.61 -6.13
C LYS A 215 -24.00 -13.47 -5.69
N GLY A 216 -23.20 -12.99 -4.71
CA GLY A 216 -22.06 -13.74 -4.14
C GLY A 216 -20.77 -13.68 -4.97
N PHE A 217 -20.68 -12.88 -6.03
CA PHE A 217 -19.49 -12.81 -6.89
C PHE A 217 -18.23 -12.37 -6.14
N SER A 218 -18.31 -11.38 -5.24
CA SER A 218 -17.16 -10.96 -4.43
C SER A 218 -16.65 -12.05 -3.49
N LYS A 219 -17.55 -12.87 -2.92
CA LYS A 219 -17.12 -14.03 -2.11
C LYS A 219 -16.36 -15.04 -2.96
N LYS A 220 -16.87 -15.38 -4.14
CA LYS A 220 -16.19 -16.32 -5.06
C LYS A 220 -14.80 -15.82 -5.46
N ILE A 221 -14.67 -14.53 -5.82
CA ILE A 221 -13.43 -13.99 -6.36
C ILE A 221 -12.34 -13.85 -5.29
N VAL A 222 -12.71 -13.55 -4.04
CA VAL A 222 -11.78 -13.43 -2.92
C VAL A 222 -11.35 -14.80 -2.38
N SER A 223 -12.12 -15.87 -2.68
CA SER A 223 -11.81 -17.24 -2.27
C SER A 223 -11.02 -18.04 -3.33
N PHE A 224 -10.71 -17.42 -4.45
CA PHE A 224 -9.89 -18.00 -5.53
C PHE A 224 -8.39 -17.82 -5.25
#